data_cf5b7e1b37bba0260956abe9d980f336
#
_entry.id   cf5b7e1b37bba0260956abe9d980f336
#
_cell.length_a   1.000
_cell.length_b   1.000
_cell.length_c   1.000
_cell.angle_alpha   90.00
_cell.angle_beta   90.00
_cell.angle_gamma   90.00
#
_symmetry.space_group_name_H-M   'P 1'
#
loop_
_entity.id
_entity.type
_entity.pdbx_description
1 polymer ?
#
loop_
_entity_poly.entity_id
_entity_poly.type
_entity_poly.pdbx_seq_one_letter_code
_entity_poly.pdbx_strand_id
1 'polypeptide(L)'
;MGYQEKKQIVLDELEKSLGAVKEEEVEQFVDMICDAQQVFVVGVGRVLLMLQAFAKRLNHLGIKANYVGAIDEPAITEHDVLVVGSGSGESVVPLEIMKIAKKYNAKIVHIGSNEHSSMKEYEDLFVRIPC
;
A
#
# COMPACT_ATOMS: atom_id res chain seq x y z
N MET A 1 -28.56 -12.58 -16.03
CA MET A 1 -27.54 -13.10 -15.09
C MET A 1 -27.97 -12.84 -13.67
N GLY A 2 -28.11 -13.91 -12.91
CA GLY A 2 -28.56 -13.83 -11.52
C GLY A 2 -27.43 -13.58 -10.53
N TYR A 3 -27.81 -13.40 -9.26
CA TYR A 3 -26.87 -13.15 -8.17
C TYR A 3 -25.78 -14.24 -8.05
N GLN A 4 -26.18 -15.50 -8.11
CA GLN A 4 -25.24 -16.61 -7.94
C GLN A 4 -24.16 -16.60 -9.04
N GLU A 5 -24.55 -16.32 -10.28
CA GLU A 5 -23.59 -16.23 -11.39
C GLU A 5 -22.64 -15.05 -11.22
N LYS A 6 -23.17 -13.89 -10.83
CA LYS A 6 -22.36 -12.70 -10.56
C LYS A 6 -21.38 -12.92 -9.40
N LYS A 7 -21.87 -13.56 -8.34
CA LYS A 7 -21.01 -13.91 -7.20
C LYS A 7 -19.85 -14.80 -7.64
N GLN A 8 -20.14 -15.81 -8.48
CA GLN A 8 -19.08 -16.72 -8.92
C GLN A 8 -18.03 -16.02 -9.77
N ILE A 9 -18.45 -15.10 -10.66
CA ILE A 9 -17.54 -14.30 -11.46
C ILE A 9 -16.60 -13.49 -10.54
N VAL A 10 -17.14 -12.84 -9.52
CA VAL A 10 -16.35 -12.05 -8.57
C VAL A 10 -15.34 -12.94 -7.83
N LEU A 11 -15.79 -14.10 -7.35
CA LEU A 11 -14.91 -15.02 -6.63
C LEU A 11 -13.78 -15.54 -7.52
N ASP A 12 -14.08 -15.87 -8.78
CA ASP A 12 -13.09 -16.36 -9.73
C ASP A 12 -12.04 -15.28 -10.04
N GLU A 13 -12.48 -14.04 -10.21
CA GLU A 13 -11.55 -12.92 -10.45
C GLU A 13 -10.67 -12.65 -9.25
N LEU A 14 -11.24 -12.69 -8.04
CA LEU A 14 -10.48 -12.52 -6.81
C LEU A 14 -9.45 -13.64 -6.62
N GLU A 15 -9.84 -14.88 -6.86
CA GLU A 15 -8.93 -16.02 -6.76
C GLU A 15 -7.75 -15.86 -7.73
N LYS A 16 -8.04 -15.43 -8.95
CA LYS A 16 -7.01 -15.23 -9.98
C LYS A 16 -6.04 -14.11 -9.57
N SER A 17 -6.57 -12.96 -9.17
CA SER A 17 -5.73 -11.81 -8.81
C SER A 17 -4.91 -12.06 -7.56
N LEU A 18 -5.54 -12.56 -6.50
CA LEU A 18 -4.86 -12.81 -5.23
C LEU A 18 -3.91 -14.01 -5.34
N GLY A 19 -4.27 -15.02 -6.15
CA GLY A 19 -3.41 -16.17 -6.38
C GLY A 19 -2.14 -15.84 -7.15
N ALA A 20 -2.11 -14.72 -7.86
CA ALA A 20 -0.93 -14.27 -8.60
C ALA A 20 0.00 -13.38 -7.77
N VAL A 21 -0.39 -13.00 -6.56
CA VAL A 21 0.48 -12.24 -5.65
C VAL A 21 1.58 -13.16 -5.14
N LYS A 22 2.82 -12.67 -5.16
CA LYS A 22 3.97 -13.47 -4.71
C LYS A 22 4.02 -13.51 -3.18
N GLU A 23 4.13 -14.71 -2.64
CA GLU A 23 4.15 -14.93 -1.20
C GLU A 23 5.34 -14.20 -0.53
N GLU A 24 6.52 -14.22 -1.17
CA GLU A 24 7.71 -13.53 -0.65
C GLU A 24 7.50 -12.03 -0.52
N GLU A 25 6.75 -11.42 -1.43
CA GLU A 25 6.44 -9.99 -1.35
C GLU A 25 5.53 -9.69 -0.16
N VAL A 26 4.55 -10.56 0.08
CA VAL A 26 3.65 -10.42 1.24
C VAL A 26 4.43 -10.60 2.55
N GLU A 27 5.29 -11.58 2.63
CA GLU A 27 6.10 -11.83 3.82
C GLU A 27 7.02 -10.65 4.13
N GLN A 28 7.71 -10.12 3.12
CA GLN A 28 8.55 -8.93 3.28
C GLN A 28 7.74 -7.72 3.73
N PHE A 29 6.53 -7.55 3.18
CA PHE A 29 5.64 -6.47 3.57
C PHE A 29 5.27 -6.59 5.05
N VAL A 30 4.87 -7.76 5.50
CA VAL A 30 4.53 -8.00 6.91
C VAL A 30 5.72 -7.69 7.81
N ASP A 31 6.91 -8.15 7.46
CA ASP A 31 8.13 -7.88 8.23
C ASP A 31 8.42 -6.38 8.32
N MET A 32 8.30 -5.66 7.21
CA MET A 32 8.53 -4.21 7.18
C MET A 32 7.54 -3.47 8.08
N ILE A 33 6.27 -3.86 8.07
CA ILE A 33 5.23 -3.26 8.92
C ILE A 33 5.52 -3.55 10.41
N CYS A 34 5.90 -4.78 10.74
CA CYS A 34 6.19 -5.16 12.12
C CYS A 34 7.43 -4.49 12.68
N ASP A 35 8.44 -4.23 11.84
CA ASP A 35 9.70 -3.61 12.25
C ASP A 35 9.62 -2.07 12.26
N ALA A 36 8.59 -1.48 11.66
CA ALA A 36 8.46 -0.04 11.57
C ALA A 36 8.13 0.59 12.92
N GLN A 37 8.67 1.77 13.18
CA GLN A 37 8.29 2.57 14.32
C GLN A 37 6.89 3.17 14.12
N GLN A 38 6.61 3.63 12.90
CA GLN A 38 5.31 4.11 12.47
C GLN A 38 5.07 3.73 11.03
N VAL A 39 3.79 3.58 10.66
CA VAL A 39 3.37 3.29 9.30
C VAL A 39 2.53 4.46 8.78
N PHE A 40 2.88 4.97 7.61
CA PHE A 40 2.10 5.99 6.92
C PHE A 40 1.49 5.36 5.67
N VAL A 41 0.26 5.72 5.35
CA VAL A 41 -0.39 5.27 4.12
C VAL A 41 -0.74 6.47 3.25
N VAL A 42 -0.63 6.30 1.94
CA VAL A 42 -0.98 7.33 0.97
C VAL A 42 -1.59 6.70 -0.29
N GLY A 43 -2.60 7.33 -0.79
CA GLY A 43 -3.30 6.91 -2.01
C GLY A 43 -4.31 7.97 -2.39
N VAL A 44 -5.08 7.73 -3.43
CA VAL A 44 -6.15 8.63 -3.86
C VAL A 44 -7.45 7.85 -4.09
N GLY A 45 -8.58 8.53 -3.94
CA GLY A 45 -9.88 7.94 -4.18
C GLY A 45 -10.16 6.71 -3.31
N ARG A 46 -10.69 5.66 -3.94
CA ARG A 46 -11.06 4.43 -3.22
C ARG A 46 -9.87 3.70 -2.64
N VAL A 47 -8.72 3.79 -3.28
CA VAL A 47 -7.48 3.20 -2.75
C VAL A 47 -7.14 3.83 -1.41
N LEU A 48 -7.25 5.16 -1.29
CA LEU A 48 -7.03 5.84 -0.02
C LEU A 48 -7.99 5.36 1.06
N LEU A 49 -9.28 5.18 0.74
CA LEU A 49 -10.25 4.69 1.70
C LEU A 49 -9.88 3.30 2.22
N MET A 50 -9.41 2.42 1.35
CA MET A 50 -8.97 1.07 1.74
C MET A 50 -7.70 1.13 2.60
N LEU A 51 -6.77 2.00 2.26
CA LEU A 51 -5.55 2.18 3.04
C LEU A 51 -5.85 2.81 4.41
N GLN A 52 -6.81 3.72 4.49
CA GLN A 52 -7.26 4.26 5.77
C GLN A 52 -7.87 3.16 6.65
N ALA A 53 -8.67 2.26 6.06
CA ALA A 53 -9.21 1.10 6.76
C ALA A 53 -8.08 0.19 7.26
N PHE A 54 -7.07 -0.02 6.46
CA PHE A 54 -5.87 -0.79 6.83
C PHE A 54 -5.12 -0.13 8.00
N ALA A 55 -4.88 1.18 7.93
CA ALA A 55 -4.22 1.93 9.00
C ALA A 55 -5.01 1.84 10.31
N LYS A 56 -6.33 1.94 10.23
CA LYS A 56 -7.20 1.79 11.39
C LYS A 56 -7.03 0.41 12.04
N ARG A 57 -6.96 -0.64 11.21
CA ARG A 57 -6.75 -1.99 11.71
C ARG A 57 -5.37 -2.15 12.35
N LEU A 58 -4.33 -1.56 11.78
CA LEU A 58 -3.00 -1.59 12.37
C LEU A 58 -3.00 -0.95 13.77
N ASN A 59 -3.67 0.19 13.92
CA ASN A 59 -3.81 0.85 15.22
C ASN A 59 -4.50 -0.06 16.23
N HIS A 60 -5.53 -0.80 15.83
CA HIS A 60 -6.20 -1.77 16.69
C HIS A 60 -5.28 -2.91 17.12
N LEU A 61 -4.26 -3.22 16.33
CA LEU A 61 -3.26 -4.23 16.64
C LEU A 61 -2.08 -3.68 17.46
N GLY A 62 -2.11 -2.39 17.80
CA GLY A 62 -1.04 -1.74 18.57
C GLY A 62 0.10 -1.20 17.71
N ILE A 63 -0.04 -1.19 16.39
CA ILE A 63 0.94 -0.63 15.46
C ILE A 63 0.54 0.80 15.14
N LYS A 64 1.42 1.76 15.38
CA LYS A 64 1.13 3.17 15.08
C LYS A 64 1.02 3.36 13.57
N ALA A 65 -0.14 3.80 13.12
CA ALA A 65 -0.40 4.03 11.70
C ALA A 65 -1.24 5.29 11.50
N ASN A 66 -0.96 6.01 10.42
CA ASN A 66 -1.70 7.21 10.05
C ASN A 66 -1.72 7.35 8.53
N TYR A 67 -2.65 8.15 8.02
CA TYR A 67 -2.65 8.48 6.60
C TYR A 67 -2.00 9.84 6.38
N VAL A 68 -1.34 10.01 5.24
CA VAL A 68 -0.69 11.26 4.88
C VAL A 68 -1.76 12.33 4.66
N GLY A 69 -1.63 13.46 5.34
CA GLY A 69 -2.62 14.55 5.31
C GLY A 69 -3.52 14.60 6.53
N ALA A 70 -3.39 13.64 7.46
CA ALA A 70 -4.14 13.71 8.72
C ALA A 70 -3.65 14.90 9.56
N ILE A 71 -4.57 15.52 10.30
CA ILE A 71 -4.23 16.69 11.12
C ILE A 71 -3.15 16.37 12.15
N ASP A 72 -3.19 15.18 12.71
CA ASP A 72 -2.29 14.75 13.77
C ASP A 72 -1.15 13.87 13.26
N GLU A 73 -0.87 13.88 11.93
CA GLU A 73 0.23 13.06 11.44
C GLU A 73 1.57 13.60 11.95
N PRO A 74 2.42 12.71 12.48
CA PRO A 74 3.78 13.11 12.87
C PRO A 74 4.68 13.18 11.64
N ALA A 75 5.87 13.75 11.81
CA ALA A 75 6.87 13.78 10.76
C ALA A 75 7.38 12.36 10.47
N ILE A 76 7.60 12.05 9.20
CA ILE A 76 8.19 10.76 8.79
C ILE A 76 9.68 10.75 9.06
N THR A 77 10.19 9.60 9.49
CA THR A 77 11.61 9.41 9.80
C THR A 77 12.18 8.16 9.10
N GLU A 78 13.47 7.96 9.23
CA GLU A 78 14.16 6.78 8.68
C GLU A 78 13.72 5.46 9.33
N HIS A 79 13.02 5.52 10.47
CA HIS A 79 12.53 4.34 11.18
C HIS A 79 11.09 3.98 10.79
N ASP A 80 10.53 4.69 9.85
CA ASP A 80 9.14 4.56 9.45
C ASP A 80 8.98 3.89 8.08
N VAL A 81 7.78 3.43 7.81
CA VAL A 81 7.41 2.84 6.51
C VAL A 81 6.27 3.65 5.90
N LEU A 82 6.41 4.01 4.64
CA LEU A 82 5.34 4.58 3.83
C LEU A 82 4.75 3.48 2.94
N VAL A 83 3.46 3.24 3.07
CA VAL A 83 2.72 2.32 2.19
C VAL A 83 1.95 3.14 1.16
N VAL A 84 2.31 2.97 -0.10
CA VAL A 84 1.73 3.69 -1.23
C VAL A 84 0.82 2.76 -2.00
N GLY A 85 -0.45 3.11 -2.14
CA GLY A 85 -1.38 2.39 -3.01
C GLY A 85 -1.58 3.16 -4.31
N SER A 86 -1.22 2.54 -5.42
CA SER A 86 -1.45 3.11 -6.75
C SER A 86 -1.39 1.99 -7.78
N GLY A 87 -2.52 1.71 -8.42
CA GLY A 87 -2.57 0.68 -9.45
C GLY A 87 -1.66 0.99 -10.63
N SER A 88 -1.68 2.24 -11.12
CA SER A 88 -0.86 2.68 -12.24
C SER A 88 0.60 2.95 -11.87
N GLY A 89 0.84 3.31 -10.59
CA GLY A 89 2.14 3.81 -10.16
C GLY A 89 2.47 5.20 -10.69
N GLU A 90 1.47 5.92 -11.19
CA GLU A 90 1.64 7.26 -11.77
C GLU A 90 0.80 8.33 -11.06
N SER A 91 0.12 7.97 -9.97
CA SER A 91 -0.70 8.93 -9.21
C SER A 91 0.18 10.07 -8.69
N VAL A 92 -0.19 11.32 -9.00
CA VAL A 92 0.68 12.50 -8.80
C VAL A 92 1.01 12.70 -7.31
N VAL A 93 0.00 12.82 -6.47
CA VAL A 93 0.23 13.10 -5.04
C VAL A 93 0.98 11.97 -4.35
N PRO A 94 0.57 10.70 -4.47
CA PRO A 94 1.35 9.60 -3.90
C PRO A 94 2.80 9.56 -4.38
N LEU A 95 3.06 9.81 -5.65
CA LEU A 95 4.42 9.84 -6.19
C LEU A 95 5.26 10.94 -5.55
N GLU A 96 4.70 12.15 -5.39
CA GLU A 96 5.40 13.26 -4.74
C GLU A 96 5.68 12.97 -3.26
N ILE A 97 4.74 12.33 -2.56
CA ILE A 97 4.94 11.92 -1.17
C ILE A 97 6.05 10.87 -1.07
N MET A 98 6.12 9.93 -2.02
CA MET A 98 7.22 8.96 -2.10
C MET A 98 8.58 9.64 -2.18
N LYS A 99 8.69 10.66 -3.03
CA LYS A 99 9.93 11.41 -3.19
C LYS A 99 10.35 12.08 -1.89
N ILE A 100 9.40 12.64 -1.16
CA ILE A 100 9.64 13.26 0.15
C ILE A 100 10.10 12.21 1.15
N ALA A 101 9.40 11.10 1.26
CA ALA A 101 9.76 10.01 2.17
C ALA A 101 11.16 9.48 1.88
N LYS A 102 11.53 9.40 0.60
CA LYS A 102 12.86 8.96 0.19
C LYS A 102 13.96 9.89 0.72
N LYS A 103 13.70 11.19 0.75
CA LYS A 103 14.65 12.18 1.30
C LYS A 103 14.93 11.96 2.78
N TYR A 104 13.98 11.44 3.52
CA TYR A 104 14.12 11.15 4.94
C TYR A 104 14.58 9.72 5.21
N ASN A 105 14.90 8.97 4.15
CA ASN A 105 15.35 7.58 4.22
C ASN A 105 14.33 6.62 4.84
N ALA A 106 13.06 6.95 4.81
CA ALA A 106 11.99 6.03 5.19
C ALA A 106 11.91 4.87 4.19
N LYS A 107 11.47 3.72 4.63
CA LYS A 107 11.23 2.59 3.75
C LYS A 107 9.90 2.77 3.03
N ILE A 108 9.84 2.37 1.78
CA ILE A 108 8.68 2.60 0.93
C ILE A 108 8.20 1.28 0.33
N VAL A 109 6.92 0.96 0.58
CA VAL A 109 6.24 -0.18 -0.03
C VAL A 109 5.21 0.38 -1.02
N HIS A 110 5.26 -0.09 -2.26
CA HIS A 110 4.26 0.24 -3.27
C HIS A 110 3.38 -0.99 -3.51
N ILE A 111 2.07 -0.82 -3.39
CA ILE A 111 1.07 -1.84 -3.73
C ILE A 111 0.36 -1.37 -4.99
N GLY A 112 0.46 -2.15 -6.06
CA GLY A 112 -0.11 -1.76 -7.34
C GLY A 112 -0.08 -2.88 -8.35
N SER A 113 -0.35 -2.56 -9.62
CA SER A 113 -0.36 -3.55 -10.70
C SER A 113 0.73 -3.33 -11.75
N ASN A 114 1.18 -2.08 -11.92
CA ASN A 114 2.16 -1.73 -12.95
C ASN A 114 3.59 -1.79 -12.43
N GLU A 115 4.35 -2.79 -12.88
CA GLU A 115 5.73 -2.99 -12.47
C GLU A 115 6.74 -2.08 -13.19
N HIS A 116 6.30 -1.30 -14.18
CA HIS A 116 7.15 -0.40 -14.98
C HIS A 116 6.77 1.07 -14.77
N SER A 117 6.30 1.42 -13.56
CA SER A 117 5.83 2.76 -13.26
C SER A 117 6.96 3.71 -12.84
N SER A 118 6.64 5.00 -12.78
CA SER A 118 7.54 6.02 -12.25
C SER A 118 7.88 5.83 -10.77
N MET A 119 7.04 5.10 -10.04
CA MET A 119 7.28 4.80 -8.62
C MET A 119 8.40 3.77 -8.41
N LYS A 120 8.77 3.02 -9.45
CA LYS A 120 9.74 1.93 -9.34
C LYS A 120 11.08 2.37 -8.77
N GLU A 121 11.56 3.56 -9.13
CA GLU A 121 12.88 4.02 -8.65
C GLU A 121 12.87 4.46 -7.18
N TYR A 122 11.69 4.65 -6.58
CA TYR A 122 11.56 5.12 -5.19
C TYR A 122 11.12 4.02 -4.22
N GLU A 123 10.59 2.91 -4.71
CA GLU A 123 10.09 1.84 -3.85
C GLU A 123 11.22 0.92 -3.38
N ASP A 124 11.13 0.47 -2.12
CA ASP A 124 12.01 -0.57 -1.58
C ASP A 124 11.39 -1.96 -1.76
N LEU A 125 10.07 -2.03 -1.80
CA LEU A 125 9.32 -3.26 -2.04
C LEU A 125 8.12 -2.93 -2.92
N PHE A 126 7.88 -3.76 -3.93
CA PHE A 126 6.67 -3.71 -4.73
C PHE A 126 5.85 -4.97 -4.50
N VAL A 127 4.66 -4.80 -3.98
CA VAL A 127 3.68 -5.88 -3.84
C VAL A 127 2.71 -5.76 -5.02
N ARG A 128 2.86 -6.66 -5.98
CA ARG A 128 2.07 -6.60 -7.21
C ARG A 128 0.78 -7.39 -7.06
N ILE A 129 -0.33 -6.72 -7.31
CA ILE A 129 -1.66 -7.34 -7.40
C ILE A 129 -2.11 -7.16 -8.85
N PRO A 130 -1.99 -8.20 -9.69
CA PRO A 130 -2.39 -8.09 -11.09
C PRO A 130 -3.89 -7.86 -11.23
N CYS A 131 -4.27 -6.97 -12.13
CA CYS A 131 -5.68 -6.72 -12.43
C CYS A 131 -5.87 -6.19 -13.87
#